data_389040be43a34e6ebd525ecd00e7ba24
#
_entry.id   389040be43a34e6ebd525ecd00e7ba24
#
_cell.length_a   1.000
_cell.length_b   1.000
_cell.length_c   1.000
_cell.angle_alpha   90.00
_cell.angle_beta   90.00
_cell.angle_gamma   90.00
#
_symmetry.space_group_name_H-M   'P 1'
#
loop_
_entity.id
_entity.type
_entity.pdbx_description
1 polymer ?
#
loop_
_entity_poly.entity_id
_entity_poly.type
_entity_poly.pdbx_seq_one_letter_code
_entity_poly.pdbx_strand_id
1 'polypeptide(L)'
;MKKLSLIFLFFMPLISWSACDDIYNQNLTTLQVENFNLCEHKDKPIIFVNTASKCGFTSQFEGLEKLYSNNKDKLLVVGFPSNDFNQELKTDKEIQDFCKLTYAVEFPMMSKSSVVGKKANPVYKILHERTGEAPMWNFYKFVVAPDAKKINVFPSTVSPESSEFLNTLKPYLNN
;
A
#
# COMPACT_ATOMS: atom_id res chain seq x y z
N MET A 1 12.53 -42.98 54.57
CA MET A 1 12.07 -41.60 54.32
C MET A 1 12.33 -41.29 52.84
N LYS A 2 11.30 -41.37 51.95
CA LYS A 2 11.42 -41.10 50.50
C LYS A 2 11.15 -39.63 50.27
N LYS A 3 12.15 -38.89 49.74
CA LYS A 3 11.99 -37.49 49.35
C LYS A 3 11.26 -37.44 48.01
N LEU A 4 10.04 -36.88 47.99
CA LEU A 4 9.27 -36.63 46.81
C LEU A 4 9.75 -35.28 46.20
N SER A 5 10.46 -35.37 45.06
CA SER A 5 10.94 -34.18 44.35
C SER A 5 9.83 -33.67 43.42
N LEU A 6 9.26 -32.53 43.76
CA LEU A 6 8.22 -31.89 42.96
C LEU A 6 8.90 -31.15 41.79
N ILE A 7 8.74 -31.68 40.55
CA ILE A 7 9.20 -31.00 39.36
C ILE A 7 8.16 -29.97 38.96
N PHE A 8 8.47 -28.70 39.13
CA PHE A 8 7.68 -27.56 38.62
C PHE A 8 7.95 -27.41 37.12
N LEU A 9 7.02 -27.88 36.27
CA LEU A 9 7.03 -27.57 34.85
C LEU A 9 6.64 -26.09 34.66
N PHE A 10 7.61 -25.27 34.33
CA PHE A 10 7.38 -23.86 33.93
C PHE A 10 6.79 -23.86 32.52
N PHE A 11 5.50 -23.62 32.40
CA PHE A 11 4.82 -23.41 31.14
C PHE A 11 5.15 -21.98 30.67
N MET A 12 6.19 -21.82 29.84
CA MET A 12 6.47 -20.55 29.17
C MET A 12 5.45 -20.39 28.03
N PRO A 13 4.62 -19.31 28.02
CA PRO A 13 3.76 -19.05 26.89
C PRO A 13 4.65 -18.76 25.67
N LEU A 14 4.51 -19.56 24.62
CA LEU A 14 5.09 -19.29 23.32
C LEU A 14 4.39 -18.01 22.78
N ILE A 15 5.07 -16.87 22.89
CA ILE A 15 4.66 -15.65 22.20
C ILE A 15 4.88 -15.95 20.71
N SER A 16 3.81 -16.34 20.03
CA SER A 16 3.80 -16.44 18.58
C SER A 16 3.90 -15.02 18.03
N TRP A 17 5.07 -14.62 17.60
CA TRP A 17 5.21 -13.44 16.76
C TRP A 17 4.53 -13.78 15.42
N SER A 18 3.34 -13.22 15.20
CA SER A 18 2.69 -13.30 13.90
C SER A 18 3.64 -12.73 12.85
N ALA A 19 4.16 -13.60 11.99
CA ALA A 19 4.99 -13.19 10.88
C ALA A 19 4.19 -12.18 10.02
N CYS A 20 4.86 -11.15 9.55
CA CYS A 20 4.24 -10.17 8.65
C CYS A 20 3.85 -10.86 7.35
N ASP A 21 2.64 -10.60 6.86
CA ASP A 21 2.17 -11.12 5.57
C ASP A 21 3.13 -10.71 4.45
N ASP A 22 3.29 -11.56 3.44
CA ASP A 22 4.26 -11.37 2.37
C ASP A 22 4.08 -10.07 1.58
N ILE A 23 2.83 -9.57 1.45
CA ILE A 23 2.55 -8.28 0.79
C ILE A 23 3.17 -7.10 1.55
N TYR A 24 3.29 -7.21 2.87
CA TYR A 24 3.89 -6.17 3.71
C TYR A 24 5.39 -6.38 3.93
N ASN A 25 5.88 -7.62 3.77
CA ASN A 25 7.29 -7.97 3.97
C ASN A 25 8.11 -7.75 2.69
N GLN A 26 8.00 -6.55 2.12
CA GLN A 26 8.71 -6.16 0.92
C GLN A 26 9.69 -5.02 1.21
N ASN A 27 10.88 -5.10 0.64
CA ASN A 27 11.88 -4.02 0.70
C ASN A 27 11.48 -2.94 -0.30
N LEU A 28 10.89 -1.86 0.18
CA LEU A 28 10.50 -0.71 -0.62
C LEU A 28 11.43 0.47 -0.36
N THR A 29 11.63 1.28 -1.39
CA THR A 29 12.39 2.53 -1.32
C THR A 29 11.50 3.66 -1.80
N THR A 30 11.46 4.77 -1.07
CA THR A 30 10.71 5.97 -1.44
C THR A 30 11.41 6.78 -2.54
N LEU A 31 10.71 7.77 -3.12
CA LEU A 31 11.30 8.77 -4.03
C LEU A 31 12.48 9.55 -3.38
N GLN A 32 12.52 9.62 -2.04
CA GLN A 32 13.60 10.24 -1.26
C GLN A 32 14.78 9.28 -0.98
N VAL A 33 14.73 8.06 -1.53
CA VAL A 33 15.74 7.01 -1.32
C VAL A 33 15.78 6.52 0.14
N GLU A 34 14.66 6.58 0.83
CA GLU A 34 14.49 6.07 2.20
C GLU A 34 13.87 4.67 2.17
N ASN A 35 14.29 3.79 3.09
CA ASN A 35 13.65 2.49 3.27
C ASN A 35 12.24 2.67 3.82
N PHE A 36 11.27 1.96 3.24
CA PHE A 36 9.88 2.00 3.67
C PHE A 36 9.39 0.60 4.09
N ASN A 37 8.96 0.48 5.34
CA ASN A 37 8.54 -0.77 5.96
C ASN A 37 7.01 -0.86 6.05
N LEU A 38 6.39 -1.60 5.14
CA LEU A 38 4.94 -1.81 5.15
C LEU A 38 4.44 -2.59 6.38
N CYS A 39 5.28 -3.42 7.00
CA CYS A 39 4.90 -4.18 8.20
C CYS A 39 4.45 -3.31 9.37
N GLU A 40 4.97 -2.09 9.47
CA GLU A 40 4.57 -1.12 10.50
C GLU A 40 3.14 -0.61 10.35
N HIS A 41 2.53 -0.89 9.20
CA HIS A 41 1.20 -0.42 8.83
C HIS A 41 0.18 -1.55 8.61
N LYS A 42 0.53 -2.81 8.91
CA LYS A 42 -0.29 -3.99 8.65
C LYS A 42 -1.68 -3.97 9.32
N ASP A 43 -1.81 -3.22 10.41
CA ASP A 43 -3.05 -3.09 11.18
C ASP A 43 -4.01 -2.03 10.60
N LYS A 44 -3.63 -1.37 9.51
CA LYS A 44 -4.42 -0.36 8.81
C LYS A 44 -4.82 -0.86 7.43
N PRO A 45 -5.97 -0.42 6.87
CA PRO A 45 -6.20 -0.58 5.43
C PRO A 45 -5.15 0.19 4.65
N ILE A 46 -4.66 -0.41 3.56
CA ILE A 46 -3.66 0.20 2.68
C ILE A 46 -4.24 0.33 1.28
N ILE A 47 -4.13 1.52 0.69
CA ILE A 47 -4.43 1.78 -0.72
C ILE A 47 -3.11 1.75 -1.48
N PHE A 48 -2.91 0.74 -2.31
CA PHE A 48 -1.84 0.72 -3.31
C PHE A 48 -2.36 1.30 -4.61
N VAL A 49 -1.68 2.31 -5.17
CA VAL A 49 -2.08 2.97 -6.40
C VAL A 49 -0.86 3.16 -7.32
N ASN A 50 -0.95 2.70 -8.56
CA ASN A 50 0.06 3.03 -9.57
C ASN A 50 -0.23 4.40 -10.17
N THR A 51 0.79 5.25 -10.21
CA THR A 51 0.63 6.66 -10.58
C THR A 51 1.44 7.03 -11.82
N ALA A 52 1.08 8.14 -12.45
CA ALA A 52 1.85 8.78 -13.50
C ALA A 52 1.58 10.28 -13.54
N SER A 53 2.61 11.07 -13.85
CA SER A 53 2.55 12.55 -13.82
C SER A 53 1.86 13.15 -15.04
N LYS A 54 1.73 12.43 -16.16
CA LYS A 54 1.19 12.93 -17.44
C LYS A 54 -0.09 12.21 -17.87
N CYS A 55 -0.89 11.77 -16.92
CA CYS A 55 -2.10 10.99 -17.14
C CYS A 55 -3.35 11.86 -17.05
N GLY A 56 -4.40 11.54 -17.81
CA GLY A 56 -5.70 12.20 -17.69
C GLY A 56 -6.35 12.00 -16.31
N PHE A 57 -5.91 11.01 -15.52
CA PHE A 57 -6.38 10.75 -14.16
C PHE A 57 -5.51 11.36 -13.07
N THR A 58 -4.50 12.17 -13.41
CA THR A 58 -3.53 12.73 -12.44
C THR A 58 -4.19 13.59 -11.37
N SER A 59 -5.34 14.21 -11.67
CA SER A 59 -6.15 14.95 -10.67
C SER A 59 -6.62 14.07 -9.50
N GLN A 60 -6.62 12.74 -9.63
CA GLN A 60 -6.95 11.85 -8.51
C GLN A 60 -5.95 11.91 -7.35
N PHE A 61 -4.76 12.50 -7.56
CA PHE A 61 -3.86 12.79 -6.45
C PHE A 61 -4.52 13.65 -5.36
N GLU A 62 -5.35 14.62 -5.74
CA GLU A 62 -6.06 15.48 -4.78
C GLU A 62 -6.98 14.67 -3.85
N GLY A 63 -7.79 13.78 -4.42
CA GLY A 63 -8.70 12.93 -3.65
C GLY A 63 -7.95 11.90 -2.79
N LEU A 64 -6.85 11.33 -3.30
CA LEU A 64 -6.00 10.40 -2.54
C LEU A 64 -5.30 11.11 -1.37
N GLU A 65 -4.75 12.31 -1.60
CA GLU A 65 -4.10 13.10 -0.56
C GLU A 65 -5.09 13.55 0.51
N LYS A 66 -6.24 14.05 0.13
CA LYS A 66 -7.32 14.41 1.05
C LYS A 66 -7.77 13.23 1.92
N LEU A 67 -7.89 12.05 1.31
CA LEU A 67 -8.25 10.84 2.02
C LEU A 67 -7.16 10.44 3.02
N TYR A 68 -5.90 10.50 2.60
CA TYR A 68 -4.74 10.21 3.45
C TYR A 68 -4.60 11.21 4.59
N SER A 69 -4.58 12.52 4.30
CA SER A 69 -4.36 13.59 5.29
C SER A 69 -5.42 13.60 6.38
N ASN A 70 -6.68 13.30 6.03
CA ASN A 70 -7.79 13.22 6.98
C ASN A 70 -7.80 11.94 7.84
N ASN A 71 -6.99 10.93 7.48
CA ASN A 71 -7.03 9.61 8.13
C ASN A 71 -5.63 9.03 8.38
N LYS A 72 -4.59 9.83 8.57
CA LYS A 72 -3.17 9.40 8.70
C LYS A 72 -2.96 8.27 9.73
N ASP A 73 -3.71 8.30 10.83
CA ASP A 73 -3.61 7.29 11.89
C ASP A 73 -4.36 5.99 11.56
N LYS A 74 -5.33 6.02 10.65
CA LYS A 74 -6.26 4.92 10.36
C LYS A 74 -6.13 4.34 8.96
N LEU A 75 -5.42 4.99 8.05
CA LEU A 75 -5.30 4.61 6.65
C LEU A 75 -3.90 4.92 6.13
N LEU A 76 -3.38 4.04 5.30
CA LEU A 76 -2.18 4.31 4.51
C LEU A 76 -2.53 4.38 3.02
N VAL A 77 -1.96 5.35 2.32
CA VAL A 77 -1.91 5.40 0.85
C VAL A 77 -0.45 5.24 0.44
N VAL A 78 -0.18 4.37 -0.54
CA VAL A 78 1.17 4.12 -1.07
C VAL A 78 1.12 4.25 -2.59
N GLY A 79 1.81 5.27 -3.11
CA GLY A 79 1.90 5.52 -4.53
C GLY A 79 3.10 4.83 -5.17
N PHE A 80 2.88 4.23 -6.35
CA PHE A 80 3.92 3.57 -7.15
C PHE A 80 4.00 4.24 -8.52
N PRO A 81 4.88 5.22 -8.71
CA PRO A 81 5.11 5.82 -10.02
C PRO A 81 5.57 4.75 -11.02
N SER A 82 4.93 4.72 -12.19
CA SER A 82 5.25 3.74 -13.22
C SER A 82 5.17 4.33 -14.62
N ASN A 83 6.15 3.96 -15.45
CA ASN A 83 6.15 4.31 -16.86
C ASN A 83 5.65 3.17 -17.78
N ASP A 84 5.00 2.15 -17.23
CA ASP A 84 4.50 1.04 -18.03
C ASP A 84 3.47 1.47 -19.07
N PHE A 85 2.78 2.58 -18.82
CA PHE A 85 1.80 3.19 -19.73
C PHE A 85 2.32 4.45 -20.43
N ASN A 86 3.65 4.68 -20.43
CA ASN A 86 4.35 5.77 -21.14
C ASN A 86 3.91 7.19 -20.73
N GLN A 87 3.49 7.38 -19.48
CA GLN A 87 2.97 8.66 -18.98
C GLN A 87 3.70 9.17 -17.72
N GLU A 88 4.83 8.54 -17.32
CA GLU A 88 5.57 9.00 -16.15
C GLU A 88 6.81 9.83 -16.56
N LEU A 89 7.25 10.71 -15.66
CA LEU A 89 8.49 11.48 -15.77
C LEU A 89 9.72 10.58 -15.71
N LYS A 90 10.87 11.10 -16.12
CA LYS A 90 12.08 10.29 -16.32
C LYS A 90 12.73 9.86 -15.01
N THR A 91 12.81 10.75 -14.02
CA THR A 91 13.56 10.54 -12.78
C THR A 91 12.67 10.63 -11.56
N ASP A 92 13.05 9.94 -10.48
CA ASP A 92 12.37 9.99 -9.18
C ASP A 92 12.31 11.42 -8.64
N LYS A 93 13.37 12.22 -8.85
CA LYS A 93 13.41 13.64 -8.44
C LYS A 93 12.34 14.48 -9.15
N GLU A 94 12.19 14.32 -10.47
CA GLU A 94 11.14 15.04 -11.23
C GLU A 94 9.74 14.64 -10.76
N ILE A 95 9.53 13.34 -10.48
CA ILE A 95 8.26 12.81 -9.97
C ILE A 95 7.97 13.39 -8.58
N GLN A 96 8.95 13.38 -7.69
CA GLN A 96 8.82 13.95 -6.35
C GLN A 96 8.44 15.42 -6.38
N ASP A 97 9.15 16.22 -7.18
CA ASP A 97 8.89 17.65 -7.31
C ASP A 97 7.48 17.90 -7.87
N PHE A 98 7.08 17.15 -8.89
CA PHE A 98 5.75 17.24 -9.47
C PHE A 98 4.64 16.92 -8.45
N CYS A 99 4.74 15.80 -7.76
CA CYS A 99 3.74 15.38 -6.77
C CYS A 99 3.63 16.40 -5.63
N LYS A 100 4.78 16.88 -5.12
CA LYS A 100 4.82 17.83 -4.00
C LYS A 100 4.34 19.23 -4.39
N LEU A 101 4.83 19.77 -5.51
CA LEU A 101 4.57 21.15 -5.89
C LEU A 101 3.19 21.34 -6.54
N THR A 102 2.66 20.31 -7.23
CA THR A 102 1.38 20.43 -7.94
C THR A 102 0.21 19.98 -7.08
N TYR A 103 0.37 18.89 -6.31
CA TYR A 103 -0.72 18.24 -5.56
C TYR A 103 -0.49 18.19 -4.05
N ALA A 104 0.62 18.76 -3.56
CA ALA A 104 1.01 18.73 -2.14
C ALA A 104 0.98 17.31 -1.54
N VAL A 105 1.33 16.28 -2.33
CA VAL A 105 1.29 14.88 -1.90
C VAL A 105 2.23 14.68 -0.71
N GLU A 106 1.66 14.17 0.39
CA GLU A 106 2.37 13.79 1.62
C GLU A 106 2.34 12.28 1.87
N PHE A 107 1.42 11.52 1.25
CA PHE A 107 1.45 10.07 1.38
C PHE A 107 2.72 9.47 0.75
N PRO A 108 3.22 8.33 1.26
CA PRO A 108 4.43 7.69 0.76
C PRO A 108 4.37 7.37 -0.73
N MET A 109 5.35 7.88 -1.47
CA MET A 109 5.56 7.60 -2.89
C MET A 109 6.83 6.77 -3.05
N MET A 110 6.71 5.60 -3.67
CA MET A 110 7.83 4.69 -3.88
C MET A 110 8.65 5.11 -5.10
N SER A 111 9.92 4.70 -5.15
CA SER A 111 10.77 4.84 -6.34
C SER A 111 10.08 4.24 -7.56
N LYS A 112 10.26 4.90 -8.70
CA LYS A 112 9.64 4.48 -9.97
C LYS A 112 9.97 3.03 -10.30
N SER A 113 8.94 2.23 -10.57
CA SER A 113 9.08 0.81 -10.87
C SER A 113 8.02 0.34 -11.86
N SER A 114 8.22 -0.86 -12.42
CA SER A 114 7.18 -1.53 -13.20
C SER A 114 6.09 -2.05 -12.27
N VAL A 115 4.83 -1.98 -12.70
CA VAL A 115 3.66 -2.49 -11.96
C VAL A 115 2.93 -3.60 -12.71
N VAL A 116 3.37 -3.90 -13.96
CA VAL A 116 2.80 -4.99 -14.77
C VAL A 116 3.89 -5.89 -15.35
N GLY A 117 3.50 -7.12 -15.70
CA GLY A 117 4.35 -8.09 -16.36
C GLY A 117 5.46 -8.68 -15.47
N LYS A 118 6.44 -9.35 -16.11
CA LYS A 118 7.48 -10.10 -15.41
C LYS A 118 8.39 -9.24 -14.51
N LYS A 119 8.54 -7.96 -14.84
CA LYS A 119 9.38 -7.00 -14.11
C LYS A 119 8.59 -6.20 -13.06
N ALA A 120 7.32 -6.52 -12.84
CA ALA A 120 6.52 -5.83 -11.85
C ALA A 120 7.17 -5.85 -10.47
N ASN A 121 6.99 -4.77 -9.74
CA ASN A 121 7.36 -4.65 -8.33
C ASN A 121 6.78 -5.83 -7.52
N PRO A 122 7.49 -6.37 -6.53
CA PRO A 122 7.01 -7.51 -5.74
C PRO A 122 5.61 -7.33 -5.15
N VAL A 123 5.26 -6.13 -4.67
CA VAL A 123 3.90 -5.84 -4.17
C VAL A 123 2.85 -6.09 -5.27
N TYR A 124 3.08 -5.60 -6.49
CA TYR A 124 2.14 -5.79 -7.61
C TYR A 124 2.08 -7.22 -8.12
N LYS A 125 3.15 -8.01 -8.00
CA LYS A 125 3.11 -9.46 -8.27
C LYS A 125 2.19 -10.17 -7.29
N ILE A 126 2.34 -9.89 -5.99
CA ILE A 126 1.51 -10.48 -4.94
C ILE A 126 0.04 -10.04 -5.09
N LEU A 127 -0.22 -8.76 -5.39
CA LEU A 127 -1.57 -8.26 -5.66
C LEU A 127 -2.21 -9.02 -6.84
N HIS A 128 -1.45 -9.21 -7.93
CA HIS A 128 -1.92 -9.98 -9.08
C HIS A 128 -2.19 -11.46 -8.74
N GLU A 129 -1.27 -12.11 -8.03
CA GLU A 129 -1.41 -13.49 -7.61
C GLU A 129 -2.66 -13.72 -6.74
N ARG A 130 -2.98 -12.77 -5.85
CA ARG A 130 -4.11 -12.86 -4.93
C ARG A 130 -5.46 -12.48 -5.53
N THR A 131 -5.47 -11.59 -6.51
CA THR A 131 -6.71 -11.04 -7.07
C THR A 131 -7.02 -11.53 -8.49
N GLY A 132 -6.02 -12.02 -9.21
CA GLY A 132 -6.09 -12.25 -10.65
C GLY A 132 -6.04 -10.98 -11.51
N GLU A 133 -5.96 -9.79 -10.85
CA GLU A 133 -6.02 -8.48 -11.50
C GLU A 133 -4.63 -7.82 -11.56
N ALA A 134 -4.37 -7.11 -12.64
CA ALA A 134 -3.20 -6.24 -12.79
C ALA A 134 -3.66 -4.86 -13.26
N PRO A 135 -2.89 -3.78 -12.99
CA PRO A 135 -3.21 -2.47 -13.52
C PRO A 135 -3.36 -2.49 -15.04
N MET A 136 -4.51 -2.06 -15.54
CA MET A 136 -4.77 -1.90 -16.97
C MET A 136 -4.46 -0.47 -17.45
N TRP A 137 -4.31 0.47 -16.52
CA TRP A 137 -3.94 1.85 -16.75
C TRP A 137 -3.37 2.50 -15.47
N ASN A 138 -2.91 3.76 -15.55
CA ASN A 138 -2.50 4.52 -14.37
C ASN A 138 -3.69 4.82 -13.45
N PHE A 139 -3.43 4.99 -12.16
CA PHE A 139 -4.42 5.20 -11.10
C PHE A 139 -5.39 4.02 -10.92
N TYR A 140 -4.92 2.81 -11.17
CA TYR A 140 -5.56 1.58 -10.73
C TYR A 140 -5.31 1.40 -9.24
N LYS A 141 -6.32 1.04 -8.47
CA LYS A 141 -6.23 1.04 -7.00
C LYS A 141 -6.55 -0.33 -6.43
N PHE A 142 -5.75 -0.77 -5.47
CA PHE A 142 -5.99 -1.95 -4.65
C PHE A 142 -6.16 -1.52 -3.20
N VAL A 143 -7.32 -1.76 -2.62
CA VAL A 143 -7.59 -1.51 -1.20
C VAL A 143 -7.42 -2.81 -0.45
N VAL A 144 -6.33 -2.91 0.30
CA VAL A 144 -5.97 -4.09 1.10
C VAL A 144 -6.46 -3.85 2.53
N ALA A 145 -7.33 -4.71 3.02
CA ALA A 145 -7.82 -4.68 4.40
C ALA A 145 -6.68 -4.96 5.40
N PRO A 146 -6.82 -4.58 6.68
CA PRO A 146 -5.87 -4.96 7.72
C PRO A 146 -5.57 -6.46 7.67
N ASP A 147 -4.33 -6.85 7.95
CA ASP A 147 -3.84 -8.24 7.89
C ASP A 147 -4.00 -8.92 6.51
N ALA A 148 -4.13 -8.13 5.43
CA ALA A 148 -4.23 -8.58 4.03
C ALA A 148 -5.37 -9.59 3.75
N LYS A 149 -6.42 -9.66 4.60
CA LYS A 149 -7.50 -10.66 4.50
C LYS A 149 -8.44 -10.44 3.32
N LYS A 150 -8.55 -9.20 2.86
CA LYS A 150 -9.45 -8.84 1.76
C LYS A 150 -8.77 -7.77 0.90
N ILE A 151 -8.88 -7.93 -0.42
CA ILE A 151 -8.40 -6.95 -1.39
C ILE A 151 -9.57 -6.59 -2.30
N ASN A 152 -9.88 -5.29 -2.39
CA ASN A 152 -10.82 -4.77 -3.37
C ASN A 152 -10.02 -4.05 -4.45
N VAL A 153 -10.43 -4.24 -5.70
CA VAL A 153 -9.74 -3.71 -6.87
C VAL A 153 -10.62 -2.70 -7.57
N PHE A 154 -10.04 -1.56 -7.95
CA PHE A 154 -10.77 -0.47 -8.60
C PHE A 154 -10.03 0.02 -9.85
N PRO A 155 -10.70 0.07 -11.00
CA PRO A 155 -10.13 0.63 -12.21
C PRO A 155 -9.88 2.14 -12.07
N SER A 156 -9.10 2.68 -13.00
CA SER A 156 -8.71 4.10 -13.05
C SER A 156 -9.91 5.05 -13.04
N THR A 157 -11.04 4.62 -13.62
CA THR A 157 -12.28 5.42 -13.73
C THR A 157 -13.01 5.62 -12.41
N VAL A 158 -12.76 4.77 -11.41
CA VAL A 158 -13.35 4.92 -10.07
C VAL A 158 -12.52 5.94 -9.27
N SER A 159 -13.12 7.10 -9.02
CA SER A 159 -12.50 8.16 -8.22
C SER A 159 -12.32 7.72 -6.76
N PRO A 160 -11.21 8.12 -6.09
CA PRO A 160 -11.03 7.90 -4.65
C PRO A 160 -12.07 8.62 -3.79
N GLU A 161 -12.80 9.60 -4.34
CA GLU A 161 -13.90 10.33 -3.66
C GLU A 161 -15.28 9.74 -3.96
N SER A 162 -15.39 8.72 -4.83
CA SER A 162 -16.67 8.08 -5.15
C SER A 162 -17.25 7.31 -3.96
N SER A 163 -18.57 7.26 -3.88
CA SER A 163 -19.27 6.46 -2.85
C SER A 163 -18.88 4.98 -2.90
N GLU A 164 -18.67 4.45 -4.10
CA GLU A 164 -18.22 3.07 -4.32
C GLU A 164 -16.87 2.82 -3.62
N PHE A 165 -15.89 3.68 -3.84
CA PHE A 165 -14.58 3.56 -3.24
C PHE A 165 -14.61 3.79 -1.72
N LEU A 166 -15.25 4.86 -1.27
CA LEU A 166 -15.31 5.23 0.15
C LEU A 166 -16.04 4.20 1.01
N ASN A 167 -17.07 3.53 0.47
CA ASN A 167 -17.81 2.49 1.19
C ASN A 167 -16.93 1.30 1.55
N THR A 168 -15.87 1.00 0.80
CA THR A 168 -14.93 -0.10 1.14
C THR A 168 -14.04 0.23 2.34
N LEU A 169 -13.81 1.51 2.62
CA LEU A 169 -12.98 2.01 3.71
C LEU A 169 -13.77 2.26 5.00
N LYS A 170 -15.07 2.55 4.91
CA LYS A 170 -15.94 2.85 6.07
C LYS A 170 -15.80 1.88 7.25
N PRO A 171 -15.74 0.54 7.05
CA PRO A 171 -15.61 -0.40 8.16
C PRO A 171 -14.34 -0.22 8.98
N TYR A 172 -13.31 0.39 8.41
CA TYR A 172 -11.99 0.55 9.02
C TYR A 172 -11.75 1.97 9.57
N LEU A 173 -12.48 2.98 9.06
CA LEU A 173 -12.27 4.38 9.44
C LEU A 173 -13.16 4.84 10.58
N ASN A 174 -14.29 4.17 10.80
CA ASN A 174 -15.30 4.57 11.80
C ASN A 174 -15.09 3.92 13.20
N ASN A 175 -13.97 3.22 13.39
CA ASN A 175 -13.60 2.61 14.68
C ASN A 175 -12.68 3.48 15.50
#